data_7ab96890d96142b71c25b098e7ccf38f
#
_entry.id   7ab96890d96142b71c25b098e7ccf38f
#
_cell.length_a   1.000
_cell.length_b   1.000
_cell.length_c   1.000
_cell.angle_alpha   90.00
_cell.angle_beta   90.00
_cell.angle_gamma   90.00
#
_symmetry.space_group_name_H-M   'P 1'
#
loop_
_entity.id
_entity.type
_entity.pdbx_description
1 polymer ?
#
loop_
_entity_poly.entity_id
_entity_poly.type
_entity_poly.pdbx_seq_one_letter_code
_entity_poly.pdbx_strand_id
1 'polypeptide(L)' 'MPRPSKRTNILDAALRVAERDGVTGITLDAVAQEAGLTKAGLMYYFPSREALLWGIQ' A
#
# COMPACT_ATOMS: atom_id res chain seq x y z
N MET A 1 16.22 -6.93 15.16
CA MET A 1 15.02 -7.06 14.33
C MET A 1 15.29 -6.53 12.93
N PRO A 2 14.88 -7.24 11.89
CA PRO A 2 15.07 -6.71 10.55
C PRO A 2 14.26 -5.44 10.35
N ARG A 3 14.79 -4.52 9.56
CA ARG A 3 14.07 -3.31 9.22
C ARG A 3 12.91 -3.66 8.29
N PRO A 4 11.72 -3.06 8.48
CA PRO A 4 10.66 -3.22 7.50
C PRO A 4 11.13 -2.71 6.14
N SER A 5 10.89 -3.48 5.11
CA SER A 5 11.17 -3.03 3.76
C SER A 5 10.13 -1.99 3.33
N LYS A 6 10.42 -1.24 2.27
CA LYS A 6 9.41 -0.33 1.71
C LYS A 6 8.17 -1.09 1.27
N ARG A 7 8.36 -2.31 0.75
CA ARG A 7 7.24 -3.16 0.37
C ARG A 7 6.35 -3.45 1.59
N THR A 8 6.95 -3.81 2.73
CA THR A 8 6.21 -4.04 3.96
C THR A 8 5.49 -2.78 4.43
N ASN A 9 6.16 -1.62 4.36
CA ASN A 9 5.55 -0.35 4.74
C ASN A 9 4.32 -0.04 3.88
N ILE A 10 4.40 -0.33 2.59
CA ILE A 10 3.28 -0.12 1.68
C ILE A 10 2.12 -1.04 2.05
N LEU A 11 2.40 -2.31 2.33
CA LEU A 11 1.36 -3.25 2.72
C LEU A 11 0.71 -2.87 4.05
N ASP A 12 1.50 -2.42 5.01
CA ASP A 12 0.98 -1.92 6.28
C ASP A 12 0.09 -0.71 6.06
N ALA A 13 0.51 0.20 5.18
CA ALA A 13 -0.30 1.37 4.84
C ALA A 13 -1.63 0.95 4.19
N ALA A 14 -1.58 -0.03 3.30
CA ALA A 14 -2.80 -0.55 2.67
C ALA A 14 -3.75 -1.15 3.70
N LEU A 15 -3.22 -1.87 4.69
CA LEU A 15 -4.05 -2.42 5.76
C LEU A 15 -4.70 -1.32 6.59
N ARG A 16 -3.96 -0.25 6.89
CA ARG A 16 -4.52 0.89 7.62
C ARG A 16 -5.64 1.57 6.83
N VAL A 17 -5.45 1.71 5.52
CA VAL A 17 -6.51 2.26 4.66
C VAL A 17 -7.74 1.35 4.68
N ALA A 18 -7.53 0.03 4.60
CA ALA A 18 -8.63 -0.93 4.63
C ALA A 18 -9.39 -0.88 5.96
N GLU A 19 -8.69 -0.73 7.07
CA GLU A 19 -9.33 -0.63 8.38
C GLU A 19 -10.17 0.64 8.52
N ARG A 20 -9.68 1.74 7.95
CA ARG A 20 -10.38 3.03 8.04
C ARG A 20 -11.53 3.13 7.05
N ASP A 21 -11.30 2.74 5.80
CA ASP A 21 -12.21 3.01 4.70
C ASP A 21 -12.78 1.75 4.04
N GLY A 22 -12.37 0.57 4.51
CA GLY A 22 -12.77 -0.69 3.89
C GLY A 22 -11.91 -1.02 2.68
N VAL A 23 -12.10 -2.23 2.16
CA VAL A 23 -11.32 -2.71 1.01
C VAL A 23 -11.55 -1.85 -0.23
N THR A 24 -12.77 -1.33 -0.40
CA THR A 24 -13.08 -0.46 -1.52
C THR A 24 -12.33 0.86 -1.49
N GLY A 25 -11.85 1.27 -0.31
CA GLY A 25 -11.04 2.47 -0.17
C GLY A 25 -9.58 2.29 -0.55
N ILE A 26 -9.14 1.07 -0.80
CA ILE A 26 -7.76 0.81 -1.19
C ILE A 26 -7.56 1.23 -2.64
N THR A 27 -6.87 2.36 -2.82
CA THR A 27 -6.47 2.87 -4.12
C THR A 27 -4.98 3.15 -4.08
N LEU A 28 -4.34 3.21 -5.24
CA LEU A 28 -2.91 3.52 -5.29
C LEU A 28 -2.63 4.88 -4.65
N ASP A 29 -3.46 5.88 -4.94
CA ASP A 29 -3.27 7.23 -4.38
C ASP A 29 -3.41 7.22 -2.85
N ALA A 30 -4.45 6.57 -2.34
CA ALA A 30 -4.70 6.53 -0.90
C ALA A 30 -3.56 5.82 -0.16
N VAL A 31 -3.11 4.69 -0.69
CA VAL A 31 -2.03 3.93 -0.07
C VAL A 31 -0.71 4.68 -0.16
N ALA A 32 -0.43 5.32 -1.30
CA ALA A 32 0.79 6.12 -1.43
C ALA A 32 0.80 7.24 -0.41
N GLN A 33 -0.30 7.94 -0.25
CA GLN A 33 -0.41 9.01 0.74
C GLN A 33 -0.20 8.49 2.16
N GLU A 34 -0.83 7.37 2.48
CA GLU A 34 -0.70 6.76 3.79
C GLU A 34 0.73 6.30 4.07
N ALA A 35 1.42 5.79 3.04
CA ALA A 35 2.80 5.32 3.17
C ALA A 35 3.85 6.44 3.09
N GLY A 36 3.42 7.66 2.77
CA GLY A 36 4.33 8.79 2.61
C GLY A 36 5.14 8.74 1.32
N LEU A 37 4.58 8.14 0.28
CA LEU A 37 5.24 7.98 -1.01
C LEU A 37 4.47 8.71 -2.10
N THR A 38 5.16 8.99 -3.22
CA THR A 38 4.48 9.39 -4.43
C THR A 38 3.80 8.18 -5.06
N LYS A 39 2.79 8.42 -5.90
CA LYS A 39 2.15 7.33 -6.62
C LYS A 39 3.15 6.57 -7.47
N ALA A 40 4.06 7.28 -8.15
CA ALA A 40 5.09 6.64 -8.96
C ALA A 40 6.02 5.76 -8.12
N GLY A 41 6.39 6.22 -6.92
CA GLY A 41 7.20 5.43 -6.00
C GLY A 41 6.48 4.17 -5.54
N LEU A 42 5.19 4.29 -5.26
CA LEU A 42 4.38 3.13 -4.91
C LEU A 42 4.31 2.13 -6.07
N MET A 43 4.09 2.62 -7.28
CA MET A 43 3.93 1.77 -8.45
C MET A 43 5.19 1.02 -8.82
N TYR A 44 6.33 1.48 -8.36
CA TYR A 44 7.57 0.73 -8.52
C TYR A 44 7.48 -0.65 -7.84
N TYR A 45 6.80 -0.73 -6.72
CA TYR A 45 6.62 -1.97 -5.96
C TYR A 45 5.33 -2.68 -6.34
N PHE A 46 4.26 -1.93 -6.56
CA PHE A 46 2.92 -2.46 -6.83
C PHE A 46 2.33 -1.67 -7.99
N PRO A 47 2.48 -2.17 -9.22
CA PRO A 47 2.09 -1.39 -10.41
C PRO A 47 0.59 -1.22 -10.59
N SER A 48 -0.22 -1.95 -9.82
CA SER A 48 -1.67 -1.86 -9.94
C SER A 48 -2.32 -2.10 -8.58
N ARG A 49 -3.60 -1.74 -8.47
CA ARG A 49 -4.39 -2.03 -7.29
C ARG A 49 -4.45 -3.54 -7.02
N GLU A 50 -4.58 -4.31 -8.07
CA GLU A 50 -4.61 -5.77 -7.96
C GLU A 50 -3.31 -6.31 -7.37
N ALA A 51 -2.18 -5.76 -7.76
CA ALA A 51 -0.89 -6.15 -7.20
C ALA A 51 -0.84 -5.87 -5.70
N LEU A 52 -1.39 -4.73 -5.25
CA LEU A 52 -1.50 -4.43 -3.83
C LEU A 52 -2.35 -5.46 -3.09
N LEU A 53 -3.51 -5.78 -3.65
CA LEU A 53 -4.42 -6.73 -3.01
C LEU A 53 -3.80 -8.12 -2.93
N TRP A 54 -3.07 -8.53 -3.94
CA TRP A 54 -2.34 -9.80 -3.90
C TRP A 54 -1.29 -9.81 -2.81
N GLY A 55 -0.60 -8.69 -2.61
CA GLY A 55 0.45 -8.60 -1.60
C GLY A 55 -0.08 -8.68 -0.17
N ILE A 56 -1.33 -8.28 0.05
CA ILE A 56 -1.96 -8.29 1.38
C ILE A 56 -2.34 -9.71 1.82
N GLN A 57 -2.62 -10.57 0.88
CA GLN A 57 -3.06 -11.94 1.19
C GLN A 57 -1.95 -12.85 1.66
#